data_7218855813428fc24b20120af31c7f8d
#
_entry.id   7218855813428fc24b20120af31c7f8d
#
_cell.length_a   1.000
_cell.length_b   1.000
_cell.length_c   1.000
_cell.angle_alpha   90.00
_cell.angle_beta   90.00
_cell.angle_gamma   90.00
#
_symmetry.space_group_name_H-M   'P 1'
#
loop_
_entity.id
_entity.type
_entity.pdbx_description
1 polymer ?
#
loop_
_entity_poly.entity_id
_entity_poly.type
_entity_poly.pdbx_seq_one_letter_code
_entity_poly.pdbx_strand_id
1 'polypeptide(L)'
;MLLQIVTGTGVLLATIFIHGMAVMLLFRIGRGPLTGTRKLSGYARLGISYFFVTGFVIAHMIEIMLWATVYRLGGRLYFSAITFATIGYGDITLSNEWQLASAIEGVNGILLFGWTTAFLFKVSELWSSRRDADQNIAQP
;
A
#
# COMPACT_ATOMS: atom_id res chain seq x y z
N MET A 1 -14.12 23.31 9.92
CA MET A 1 -14.14 21.96 10.56
C MET A 1 -14.97 20.97 9.80
N LEU A 2 -16.28 21.15 9.61
CA LEU A 2 -17.13 20.16 8.92
C LEU A 2 -16.61 19.82 7.51
N LEU A 3 -16.27 20.81 6.70
CA LEU A 3 -15.71 20.62 5.36
C LEU A 3 -14.43 19.78 5.38
N GLN A 4 -13.51 20.01 6.30
CA GLN A 4 -12.26 19.22 6.44
C GLN A 4 -12.55 17.75 6.75
N ILE A 5 -13.50 17.51 7.67
CA ILE A 5 -13.91 16.14 8.04
C ILE A 5 -14.53 15.45 6.84
N VAL A 6 -15.48 16.10 6.16
CA VAL A 6 -16.15 15.50 5.00
C VAL A 6 -15.16 15.23 3.86
N THR A 7 -14.32 16.20 3.52
CA THR A 7 -13.32 16.06 2.46
C THR A 7 -12.28 15.01 2.84
N GLY A 8 -11.70 15.09 4.04
CA GLY A 8 -10.68 14.13 4.51
C GLY A 8 -11.22 12.70 4.57
N THR A 9 -12.42 12.51 5.12
CA THR A 9 -13.06 11.18 5.17
C THR A 9 -13.39 10.69 3.76
N GLY A 10 -13.85 11.55 2.87
CA GLY A 10 -14.14 11.19 1.48
C GLY A 10 -12.89 10.69 0.75
N VAL A 11 -11.78 11.40 0.88
CA VAL A 11 -10.49 10.99 0.28
C VAL A 11 -9.95 9.72 0.93
N LEU A 12 -10.05 9.59 2.25
CA LEU A 12 -9.66 8.37 2.98
C LEU A 12 -10.43 7.14 2.45
N LEU A 13 -11.74 7.23 2.29
CA LEU A 13 -12.55 6.14 1.75
C LEU A 13 -12.19 5.83 0.30
N ALA A 14 -11.91 6.86 -0.52
CA ALA A 14 -11.48 6.68 -1.91
C ALA A 14 -10.11 5.96 -1.99
N THR A 15 -9.15 6.33 -1.16
CA THR A 15 -7.83 5.68 -1.11
C THR A 15 -7.94 4.24 -0.60
N ILE A 16 -8.76 3.95 0.42
CA ILE A 16 -9.03 2.58 0.87
C ILE A 16 -9.61 1.74 -0.28
N PHE A 17 -10.54 2.31 -1.06
CA PHE A 17 -11.11 1.62 -2.21
C PHE A 17 -10.05 1.36 -3.30
N ILE A 18 -9.23 2.34 -3.63
CA ILE A 18 -8.11 2.22 -4.60
C ILE A 18 -7.14 1.13 -4.12
N HIS A 19 -6.76 1.16 -2.85
CA HIS A 19 -5.86 0.16 -2.26
C HIS A 19 -6.43 -1.26 -2.35
N GLY A 20 -7.71 -1.43 -1.97
CA GLY A 20 -8.40 -2.71 -2.08
C GLY A 20 -8.47 -3.23 -3.52
N MET A 21 -8.70 -2.34 -4.49
CA MET A 21 -8.63 -2.68 -5.90
C MET A 21 -7.22 -3.10 -6.34
N ALA A 22 -6.18 -2.39 -5.86
CA ALA A 22 -4.79 -2.75 -6.13
C ALA A 22 -4.44 -4.13 -5.55
N VAL A 23 -4.82 -4.41 -4.30
CA VAL A 23 -4.66 -5.73 -3.66
C VAL A 23 -5.32 -6.82 -4.51
N MET A 24 -6.58 -6.62 -4.91
CA MET A 24 -7.33 -7.60 -5.69
C MET A 24 -6.70 -7.83 -7.07
N LEU A 25 -6.27 -6.76 -7.74
CA LEU A 25 -5.65 -6.82 -9.07
C LEU A 25 -4.29 -7.53 -9.00
N LEU A 26 -3.43 -7.14 -8.06
CA LEU A 26 -2.13 -7.76 -7.87
C LEU A 26 -2.26 -9.24 -7.54
N PHE A 27 -3.20 -9.59 -6.66
CA PHE A 27 -3.46 -10.99 -6.35
C PHE A 27 -3.98 -11.77 -7.55
N ARG A 28 -4.92 -11.21 -8.32
CA ARG A 28 -5.47 -11.84 -9.52
C ARG A 28 -4.38 -12.15 -10.56
N ILE A 29 -3.44 -11.21 -10.77
CA ILE A 29 -2.33 -11.37 -11.70
C ILE A 29 -1.27 -12.35 -11.13
N GLY A 30 -0.89 -12.17 -9.86
CA GLY A 30 0.17 -12.92 -9.21
C GLY A 30 -0.20 -14.32 -8.71
N ARG A 31 -1.50 -14.67 -8.64
CA ARG A 31 -1.96 -15.95 -8.06
C ARG A 31 -1.49 -17.18 -8.82
N GLY A 32 -1.36 -17.12 -10.14
CA GLY A 32 -0.96 -18.26 -10.96
C GLY A 32 0.34 -18.91 -10.48
N PRO A 33 1.43 -18.17 -10.33
CA PRO A 33 2.66 -18.67 -9.72
C PRO A 33 2.51 -19.08 -8.26
N LEU A 34 1.62 -18.42 -7.49
CA LEU A 34 1.39 -18.70 -6.08
C LEU A 34 0.60 -20.00 -5.84
N THR A 35 -0.31 -20.38 -6.76
CA THR A 35 -1.18 -21.55 -6.63
C THR A 35 -0.81 -22.73 -7.51
N GLY A 36 0.11 -22.55 -8.49
CA GLY A 36 0.55 -23.59 -9.42
C GLY A 36 1.34 -24.72 -8.73
N THR A 37 1.31 -25.93 -9.26
CA THR A 37 2.01 -27.12 -8.71
C THR A 37 3.50 -27.17 -9.08
N ARG A 38 3.98 -26.27 -9.95
CA ARG A 38 5.36 -26.26 -10.42
C ARG A 38 6.31 -25.73 -9.35
N LYS A 39 7.43 -26.43 -9.11
CA LYS A 39 8.52 -25.94 -8.26
C LYS A 39 9.06 -24.62 -8.84
N LEU A 40 9.05 -23.57 -8.03
CA LEU A 40 9.59 -22.27 -8.40
C LEU A 40 11.05 -22.16 -8.01
N SER A 41 11.88 -21.70 -8.93
CA SER A 41 13.29 -21.37 -8.61
C SER A 41 13.36 -20.20 -7.64
N GLY A 42 14.48 -20.02 -6.93
CA GLY A 42 14.70 -18.88 -6.05
C GLY A 42 14.55 -17.54 -6.77
N TYR A 43 15.05 -17.43 -7.99
CA TYR A 43 14.89 -16.22 -8.82
C TYR A 43 13.43 -15.91 -9.19
N ALA A 44 12.63 -16.93 -9.49
CA ALA A 44 11.20 -16.74 -9.76
C ALA A 44 10.46 -16.21 -8.53
N ARG A 45 10.81 -16.68 -7.34
CA ARG A 45 10.27 -16.19 -6.06
C ARG A 45 10.61 -14.70 -5.85
N LEU A 46 11.88 -14.34 -6.02
CA LEU A 46 12.32 -12.95 -5.93
C LEU A 46 11.57 -12.07 -6.93
N GLY A 47 11.40 -12.50 -8.17
CA GLY A 47 10.67 -11.76 -9.20
C GLY A 47 9.21 -11.49 -8.83
N ILE A 48 8.52 -12.48 -8.23
CA ILE A 48 7.13 -12.29 -7.80
C ILE A 48 7.06 -11.38 -6.57
N SER A 49 7.96 -11.51 -5.60
CA SER A 49 8.03 -10.59 -4.45
C SER A 49 8.24 -9.16 -4.93
N TYR A 50 9.15 -8.95 -5.86
CA TYR A 50 9.40 -7.65 -6.47
C TYR A 50 8.17 -7.11 -7.20
N PHE A 51 7.44 -7.94 -7.93
CA PHE A 51 6.19 -7.58 -8.58
C PHE A 51 5.15 -7.04 -7.58
N PHE A 52 4.92 -7.72 -6.46
CA PHE A 52 3.98 -7.25 -5.44
C PHE A 52 4.44 -5.95 -4.79
N VAL A 53 5.71 -5.87 -4.37
CA VAL A 53 6.26 -4.66 -3.75
C VAL A 53 6.14 -3.46 -4.69
N THR A 54 6.55 -3.61 -5.95
CA THR A 54 6.45 -2.52 -6.95
C THR A 54 5.01 -2.12 -7.20
N GLY A 55 4.08 -3.08 -7.29
CA GLY A 55 2.66 -2.81 -7.44
C GLY A 55 2.08 -2.00 -6.29
N PHE A 56 2.46 -2.30 -5.05
CA PHE A 56 2.04 -1.50 -3.88
C PHE A 56 2.69 -0.13 -3.83
N VAL A 57 3.96 0.01 -4.22
CA VAL A 57 4.60 1.33 -4.34
C VAL A 57 3.82 2.21 -5.34
N ILE A 58 3.42 1.66 -6.48
CA ILE A 58 2.61 2.39 -7.46
C ILE A 58 1.25 2.78 -6.86
N ALA A 59 0.58 1.87 -6.14
CA ALA A 59 -0.69 2.17 -5.47
C ALA A 59 -0.55 3.32 -4.48
N HIS A 60 0.48 3.28 -3.61
CA HIS A 60 0.74 4.36 -2.66
C HIS A 60 1.07 5.70 -3.36
N MET A 61 1.79 5.68 -4.48
CA MET A 61 2.01 6.91 -5.25
C MET A 61 0.70 7.53 -5.75
N ILE A 62 -0.24 6.70 -6.23
CA ILE A 62 -1.58 7.17 -6.67
C ILE A 62 -2.36 7.75 -5.48
N GLU A 63 -2.32 7.10 -4.33
CA GLU A 63 -2.99 7.54 -3.11
C GLU A 63 -2.44 8.89 -2.60
N ILE A 64 -1.12 9.05 -2.58
CA ILE A 64 -0.44 10.32 -2.25
C ILE A 64 -0.82 11.42 -3.24
N MET A 65 -0.84 11.10 -4.55
CA MET A 65 -1.25 12.07 -5.57
C MET A 65 -2.71 12.49 -5.38
N LEU A 66 -3.61 11.57 -5.01
CA LEU A 66 -5.00 11.90 -4.72
C LEU A 66 -5.11 12.86 -3.53
N TRP A 67 -4.41 12.59 -2.43
CA TRP A 67 -4.36 13.51 -1.28
C TRP A 67 -3.78 14.88 -1.65
N ALA A 68 -2.72 14.92 -2.46
CA ALA A 68 -2.12 16.16 -2.93
C ALA A 68 -3.11 17.05 -3.71
N THR A 69 -4.14 16.48 -4.35
CA THR A 69 -5.16 17.28 -5.07
C THR A 69 -6.04 18.10 -4.13
N VAL A 70 -6.18 17.70 -2.87
CA VAL A 70 -6.99 18.39 -1.85
C VAL A 70 -6.35 19.71 -1.45
N TYR A 71 -5.04 19.79 -1.46
CA TYR A 71 -4.29 20.93 -0.98
C TYR A 71 -4.00 21.95 -2.09
N ARG A 72 -4.27 23.23 -1.82
CA ARG A 72 -4.06 24.35 -2.75
C ARG A 72 -2.78 25.12 -2.41
N LEU A 73 -1.64 24.41 -2.31
CA LEU A 73 -0.36 25.04 -1.96
C LEU A 73 0.77 24.61 -2.90
N GLY A 74 1.80 25.43 -3.02
CA GLY A 74 3.06 25.03 -3.66
C GLY A 74 3.70 23.89 -2.87
N GLY A 75 4.24 22.87 -3.55
CA GLY A 75 4.83 21.70 -2.90
C GLY A 75 3.83 20.69 -2.33
N ARG A 76 2.55 20.78 -2.69
CA ARG A 76 1.49 19.89 -2.19
C ARG A 76 1.80 18.40 -2.31
N LEU A 77 2.48 17.98 -3.37
CA LEU A 77 2.86 16.58 -3.54
C LEU A 77 3.92 16.16 -2.52
N TYR A 78 4.93 17.00 -2.30
CA TYR A 78 5.93 16.76 -1.26
C TYR A 78 5.29 16.72 0.12
N PHE A 79 4.44 17.72 0.45
CA PHE A 79 3.70 17.76 1.70
C PHE A 79 2.88 16.49 1.93
N SER A 80 2.09 16.09 0.93
CA SER A 80 1.27 14.87 0.99
C SER A 80 2.15 13.63 1.17
N ALA A 81 3.26 13.52 0.46
CA ALA A 81 4.17 12.38 0.57
C ALA A 81 4.75 12.24 1.99
N ILE A 82 5.22 13.33 2.61
CA ILE A 82 5.80 13.30 3.97
C ILE A 82 4.73 13.12 5.06
N THR A 83 3.50 13.58 4.81
CA THR A 83 2.36 13.42 5.73
C THR A 83 1.82 12.01 5.67
N PHE A 84 1.56 11.49 4.48
CA PHE A 84 1.09 10.12 4.26
C PHE A 84 2.10 9.08 4.79
N ALA A 85 3.41 9.33 4.56
CA ALA A 85 4.49 8.50 5.10
C ALA A 85 4.75 8.71 6.60
N THR A 86 4.00 9.61 7.26
CA THR A 86 4.14 9.97 8.68
C THR A 86 5.52 10.52 9.07
N ILE A 87 6.28 11.06 8.10
CA ILE A 87 7.59 11.66 8.33
C ILE A 87 7.45 13.04 8.97
N GLY A 88 6.61 13.93 8.37
CA GLY A 88 6.22 15.21 8.94
C GLY A 88 7.40 16.12 9.31
N TYR A 89 8.27 16.48 8.38
CA TYR A 89 9.44 17.34 8.69
C TYR A 89 9.08 18.71 9.28
N GLY A 90 7.86 19.20 9.04
CA GLY A 90 7.40 20.50 9.58
C GLY A 90 7.92 21.71 8.82
N ASP A 91 8.62 21.53 7.73
CA ASP A 91 9.12 22.58 6.83
C ASP A 91 7.99 23.22 6.00
N ILE A 92 6.91 22.48 5.74
CA ILE A 92 5.65 22.95 5.17
C ILE A 92 4.52 22.61 6.14
N THR A 93 3.77 23.61 6.54
CA THR A 93 2.58 23.44 7.39
C THR A 93 1.35 24.03 6.71
N LEU A 94 0.21 23.40 6.92
CA LEU A 94 -1.06 23.87 6.39
C LEU A 94 -1.69 24.94 7.30
N SER A 95 -2.49 25.83 6.70
CA SER A 95 -3.36 26.72 7.46
C SER A 95 -4.36 25.92 8.29
N ASN A 96 -4.91 26.55 9.35
CA ASN A 96 -5.88 25.95 10.26
C ASN A 96 -7.06 25.29 9.55
N GLU A 97 -7.38 25.76 8.35
CA GLU A 97 -8.48 25.25 7.50
C GLU A 97 -8.22 23.84 6.96
N TRP A 98 -6.98 23.34 6.96
CA TRP A 98 -6.62 22.05 6.37
C TRP A 98 -5.85 21.13 7.32
N GLN A 99 -5.53 21.57 8.52
CA GLN A 99 -4.75 20.78 9.51
C GLN A 99 -5.42 19.45 9.87
N LEU A 100 -6.75 19.48 10.06
CA LEU A 100 -7.47 18.24 10.39
C LEU A 100 -7.50 17.27 9.22
N ALA A 101 -7.60 17.75 7.98
CA ALA A 101 -7.51 16.89 6.80
C ALA A 101 -6.14 16.23 6.68
N SER A 102 -5.06 16.96 6.98
CA SER A 102 -3.71 16.38 6.98
C SER A 102 -3.50 15.33 8.08
N ALA A 103 -4.12 15.52 9.25
CA ALA A 103 -4.09 14.50 10.30
C ALA A 103 -4.81 13.21 9.85
N ILE A 104 -5.94 13.33 9.16
CA ILE A 104 -6.66 12.20 8.56
C ILE A 104 -5.80 11.51 7.50
N GLU A 105 -5.06 12.27 6.68
CA GLU A 105 -4.11 11.72 5.70
C GLU A 105 -3.03 10.86 6.37
N GLY A 106 -2.43 11.34 7.46
CA GLY A 106 -1.43 10.57 8.21
C GLY A 106 -1.98 9.26 8.77
N VAL A 107 -3.19 9.28 9.35
CA VAL A 107 -3.89 8.06 9.79
C VAL A 107 -4.13 7.10 8.64
N ASN A 108 -4.56 7.63 7.49
CA ASN A 108 -4.78 6.85 6.28
C ASN A 108 -3.49 6.14 5.81
N GLY A 109 -2.37 6.85 5.79
CA GLY A 109 -1.07 6.27 5.43
C GLY A 109 -0.70 5.07 6.31
N ILE A 110 -0.81 5.20 7.64
CA ILE A 110 -0.55 4.11 8.58
C ILE A 110 -1.43 2.89 8.28
N LEU A 111 -2.73 3.09 8.07
CA LEU A 111 -3.68 2.02 7.79
C LEU A 111 -3.32 1.27 6.49
N LEU A 112 -2.99 1.99 5.42
CA LEU A 112 -2.69 1.38 4.13
C LEU A 112 -1.31 0.71 4.11
N PHE A 113 -0.29 1.26 4.78
CA PHE A 113 0.99 0.57 4.98
C PHE A 113 0.84 -0.70 5.81
N GLY A 114 0.02 -0.66 6.86
CA GLY A 114 -0.31 -1.84 7.65
C GLY A 114 -0.97 -2.93 6.81
N TRP A 115 -1.92 -2.56 5.98
CA TRP A 115 -2.61 -3.49 5.07
C TRP A 115 -1.65 -4.10 4.04
N THR A 116 -0.81 -3.26 3.40
CA THR A 116 0.25 -3.73 2.50
C THR A 116 1.18 -4.73 3.18
N THR A 117 1.64 -4.42 4.40
CA THR A 117 2.54 -5.29 5.17
C THR A 117 1.89 -6.65 5.47
N ALA A 118 0.64 -6.65 5.91
CA ALA A 118 -0.11 -7.87 6.18
C ALA A 118 -0.28 -8.73 4.91
N PHE A 119 -0.54 -8.10 3.76
CA PHE A 119 -0.65 -8.79 2.49
C PHE A 119 0.69 -9.40 2.03
N LEU A 120 1.79 -8.64 2.11
CA LEU A 120 3.12 -9.13 1.76
C LEU A 120 3.56 -10.27 2.68
N PHE A 121 3.22 -10.20 3.97
CA PHE A 121 3.45 -11.30 4.90
C PHE A 121 2.68 -12.56 4.48
N LYS A 122 1.41 -12.42 4.09
CA LYS A 122 0.60 -13.56 3.61
C LYS A 122 1.18 -14.19 2.34
N VAL A 123 1.67 -13.38 1.41
CA VAL A 123 2.38 -13.88 0.22
C VAL A 123 3.62 -14.67 0.62
N SER A 124 4.41 -14.19 1.57
CA SER A 124 5.60 -14.88 2.08
C SER A 124 5.25 -16.21 2.76
N GLU A 125 4.18 -16.26 3.55
CA GLU A 125 3.69 -17.47 4.22
C GLU A 125 3.27 -18.55 3.22
N LEU A 126 2.55 -18.19 2.15
CA LEU A 126 2.18 -19.12 1.09
C LEU A 126 3.39 -19.79 0.42
N TRP A 127 4.54 -19.11 0.41
CA TRP A 127 5.78 -19.66 -0.13
C TRP A 127 6.47 -20.63 0.81
N SER A 128 6.51 -20.35 2.10
CA SER A 128 7.13 -21.23 3.08
C SER A 128 6.34 -22.55 3.18
N SER A 129 5.03 -22.49 3.27
CA SER A 129 4.18 -23.68 3.31
C SER A 129 4.34 -24.62 2.12
N ARG A 130 4.60 -24.05 0.93
CA ARG A 130 4.88 -24.86 -0.26
C ARG A 130 6.24 -25.52 -0.22
N ARG A 131 7.25 -24.80 0.29
CA ARG A 131 8.60 -25.35 0.44
C ARG A 131 8.60 -26.57 1.35
N ASP A 132 7.84 -26.51 2.45
CA ASP A 132 7.74 -27.59 3.43
C ASP A 132 7.00 -28.81 2.85
N ALA A 133 5.92 -28.56 2.09
CA ALA A 133 5.20 -29.62 1.38
C ALA A 133 6.08 -30.33 0.34
N ASP A 134 6.88 -29.60 -0.44
CA ASP A 134 7.82 -30.14 -1.43
C ASP A 134 8.94 -30.97 -0.78
N GLN A 135 9.39 -30.60 0.42
CA GLN A 135 10.41 -31.36 1.17
C GLN A 135 9.85 -32.64 1.75
N ASN A 136 8.63 -32.63 2.27
CA ASN A 136 7.97 -33.81 2.82
C ASN A 136 7.68 -34.90 1.76
N ILE A 137 7.41 -34.50 0.52
CA ILE A 137 7.21 -35.46 -0.61
C ILE A 137 8.53 -36.03 -1.10
N ALA A 138 9.66 -35.36 -0.86
CA ALA A 138 10.99 -35.78 -1.32
C ALA A 138 11.73 -36.68 -0.32
N GLN A 139 11.17 -36.89 0.88
CA GLN A 139 11.70 -37.85 1.86
C GLN A 139 10.96 -39.19 1.68
N PRO A 140 11.66 -40.26 1.33
CA PRO A 140 11.07 -41.60 1.16
C PRO A 140 10.60 -42.18 2.50
#